data_d69c55b0e4ada617cd9d9d131453e40f
#
_entry.id   d69c55b0e4ada617cd9d9d131453e40f
#
_cell.length_a   1.000
_cell.length_b   1.000
_cell.length_c   1.000
_cell.angle_alpha   90.00
_cell.angle_beta   90.00
_cell.angle_gamma   90.00
#
_symmetry.space_group_name_H-M   'P 1'
#
loop_
_entity.id
_entity.type
_entity.pdbx_description
1 polymer ?
#
loop_
_entity_poly.entity_id
_entity_poly.type
_entity_poly.pdbx_seq_one_letter_code
_entity_poly.pdbx_strand_id
1 'polypeptide(L)'
;MKKIFLSILFLFAISTSQLFAQNFFAQIQEVTITDGMNSEYEEFEKFWSVVNEKLIADGHLSGWSFWKVNPDSNDNNPWADYLLYNQFSSEEQMKSTLSKPSEWWVEYVEKAHKGKSKRSLIRKYVKETLDNKYKERLVTYNISNVAAFADDNLQPTQGINAVYIGMEQLNEDYERFETEYFQNLHRGNKMYWEFNKINDRSDNAYKPVTHNIFEVNMENSGQDEETSFVDEMMGKYGVASRTLHGWMVLELIEFKF
;
A
#
# COMPACT_ATOMS: atom_id res chain seq x y z
N MET A 1 31.04 24.99 -25.47
CA MET A 1 29.82 25.05 -24.62
C MET A 1 28.83 23.90 -24.85
N LYS A 2 29.21 22.73 -25.41
CA LYS A 2 28.33 21.58 -25.69
C LYS A 2 28.60 20.34 -24.79
N LYS A 3 29.58 20.41 -23.88
CA LYS A 3 29.98 19.26 -23.03
C LYS A 3 29.43 19.31 -21.57
N ILE A 4 28.79 20.40 -21.15
CA ILE A 4 28.28 20.56 -19.79
C ILE A 4 26.83 20.09 -19.68
N PHE A 5 26.08 20.01 -20.78
CA PHE A 5 24.67 19.56 -20.76
C PHE A 5 24.46 18.04 -20.64
N LEU A 6 25.49 17.24 -20.93
CA LEU A 6 25.38 15.78 -20.87
C LEU A 6 25.64 15.23 -19.47
N SER A 7 26.33 15.98 -18.60
CA SER A 7 26.64 15.53 -17.24
C SER A 7 25.49 15.75 -16.24
N ILE A 8 24.55 16.65 -16.54
CA ILE A 8 23.37 16.92 -15.65
C ILE A 8 22.26 15.90 -15.89
N LEU A 9 22.17 15.33 -17.10
CA LEU A 9 21.15 14.30 -17.39
C LEU A 9 21.48 12.94 -16.74
N PHE A 10 22.75 12.67 -16.44
CA PHE A 10 23.18 11.41 -15.81
C PHE A 10 23.02 11.41 -14.28
N LEU A 11 22.88 12.57 -13.65
CA LEU A 11 22.66 12.70 -12.20
C LEU A 11 21.20 12.55 -11.79
N PHE A 12 20.26 12.69 -12.73
CA PHE A 12 18.83 12.49 -12.46
C PHE A 12 18.37 11.03 -12.60
N ALA A 13 19.14 10.18 -13.28
CA ALA A 13 18.79 8.77 -13.49
C ALA A 13 19.18 7.86 -12.31
N ILE A 14 19.96 8.34 -11.34
CA ILE A 14 20.43 7.52 -10.19
C ILE A 14 19.51 7.67 -8.96
N SER A 15 18.58 8.62 -8.97
CA SER A 15 17.75 8.91 -7.78
C SER A 15 16.45 8.12 -7.67
N THR A 16 16.07 7.32 -8.66
CA THR A 16 14.79 6.58 -8.64
C THR A 16 14.87 5.19 -8.03
N SER A 17 16.04 4.56 -7.98
CA SER A 17 16.22 3.21 -7.41
C SER A 17 16.43 3.17 -5.89
N GLN A 18 16.68 4.31 -5.24
CA GLN A 18 16.86 4.37 -3.77
C GLN A 18 15.58 4.69 -2.99
N LEU A 19 14.47 5.01 -3.65
CA LEU A 19 13.21 5.37 -2.97
C LEU A 19 12.50 4.18 -2.30
N PHE A 20 12.83 2.95 -2.66
CA PHE A 20 12.17 1.74 -2.13
C PHE A 20 12.90 1.06 -0.96
N ALA A 21 14.08 1.55 -0.56
CA ALA A 21 14.89 0.92 0.51
C ALA A 21 14.86 1.69 1.84
N GLN A 22 14.06 2.74 1.97
CA GLN A 22 13.93 3.47 3.24
C GLN A 22 12.73 2.96 4.02
N ASN A 23 12.91 2.79 5.34
CA ASN A 23 11.80 2.56 6.26
C ASN A 23 10.76 3.68 6.07
N PHE A 24 9.56 3.32 5.69
CA PHE A 24 8.44 4.24 5.51
C PHE A 24 7.33 3.92 6.50
N PHE A 25 6.39 4.82 6.60
CA PHE A 25 5.15 4.64 7.34
C PHE A 25 3.98 4.66 6.36
N ALA A 26 2.91 3.95 6.67
CA ALA A 26 1.72 4.04 5.85
C ALA A 26 0.44 3.91 6.67
N GLN A 27 -0.64 4.45 6.13
CA GLN A 27 -2.00 4.11 6.54
C GLN A 27 -2.63 3.26 5.45
N ILE A 28 -3.00 2.03 5.82
CA ILE A 28 -3.79 1.13 4.98
C ILE A 28 -5.25 1.29 5.38
N GLN A 29 -6.13 1.42 4.38
CA GLN A 29 -7.56 1.47 4.56
C GLN A 29 -8.21 0.31 3.82
N GLU A 30 -8.84 -0.60 4.54
CA GLU A 30 -9.70 -1.65 4.01
C GLU A 30 -11.13 -1.14 3.93
N VAL A 31 -11.69 -1.11 2.74
CA VAL A 31 -12.99 -0.51 2.45
C VAL A 31 -13.95 -1.58 1.97
N THR A 32 -15.07 -1.76 2.69
CA THR A 32 -16.25 -2.44 2.17
C THR A 32 -17.23 -1.38 1.71
N ILE A 33 -17.72 -1.49 0.48
CA ILE A 33 -18.62 -0.50 -0.09
C ILE A 33 -20.08 -0.90 0.07
N THR A 34 -20.98 0.07 -0.04
CA THR A 34 -22.42 -0.16 -0.14
C THR A 34 -22.73 -0.91 -1.43
N ASP A 35 -23.53 -1.95 -1.35
CA ASP A 35 -23.91 -2.80 -2.48
C ASP A 35 -24.31 -1.98 -3.74
N GLY A 36 -23.74 -2.39 -4.86
CA GLY A 36 -24.03 -1.79 -6.18
C GLY A 36 -23.34 -0.45 -6.46
N MET A 37 -22.50 0.06 -5.56
CA MET A 37 -21.84 1.36 -5.71
C MET A 37 -20.39 1.29 -6.23
N ASN A 38 -19.95 0.17 -6.80
CA ASN A 38 -18.57 0.00 -7.26
C ASN A 38 -18.13 1.11 -8.23
N SER A 39 -18.89 1.37 -9.28
CA SER A 39 -18.52 2.36 -10.29
C SER A 39 -18.48 3.79 -9.74
N GLU A 40 -19.44 4.14 -8.89
CA GLU A 40 -19.49 5.46 -8.25
C GLU A 40 -18.34 5.63 -7.25
N TYR A 41 -17.95 4.57 -6.55
CA TYR A 41 -16.82 4.61 -5.64
C TYR A 41 -15.50 4.74 -6.38
N GLU A 42 -15.30 4.01 -7.48
CA GLU A 42 -14.10 4.17 -8.31
C GLU A 42 -14.01 5.59 -8.93
N GLU A 43 -15.13 6.20 -9.33
CA GLU A 43 -15.16 7.61 -9.76
C GLU A 43 -14.87 8.59 -8.61
N PHE A 44 -15.35 8.29 -7.43
CA PHE A 44 -15.06 9.06 -6.23
C PHE A 44 -13.56 9.00 -5.89
N GLU A 45 -12.91 7.84 -5.95
CA GLU A 45 -11.47 7.72 -5.69
C GLU A 45 -10.62 8.36 -6.79
N LYS A 46 -11.06 8.38 -8.05
CA LYS A 46 -10.45 9.20 -9.12
C LYS A 46 -10.51 10.71 -8.81
N PHE A 47 -11.56 11.18 -8.19
CA PHE A 47 -11.59 12.55 -7.69
C PHE A 47 -10.55 12.76 -6.60
N TRP A 48 -10.42 11.83 -5.64
CA TRP A 48 -9.43 11.90 -4.56
C TRP A 48 -7.99 11.75 -5.06
N SER A 49 -7.75 11.04 -6.18
CA SER A 49 -6.41 10.91 -6.76
C SER A 49 -5.77 12.27 -7.10
N VAL A 50 -6.58 13.25 -7.53
CA VAL A 50 -6.12 14.63 -7.79
C VAL A 50 -5.68 15.34 -6.50
N VAL A 51 -6.37 15.05 -5.40
CA VAL A 51 -6.02 15.59 -4.07
C VAL A 51 -4.73 14.94 -3.57
N ASN A 52 -4.60 13.61 -3.73
CA ASN A 52 -3.42 12.86 -3.32
C ASN A 52 -2.17 13.26 -4.13
N GLU A 53 -2.30 13.46 -5.45
CA GLU A 53 -1.23 14.04 -6.28
C GLU A 53 -0.73 15.38 -5.72
N LYS A 54 -1.66 16.25 -5.28
CA LYS A 54 -1.29 17.52 -4.67
C LYS A 54 -0.69 17.35 -3.27
N LEU A 55 -1.20 16.41 -2.46
CA LEU A 55 -0.62 16.10 -1.14
C LEU A 55 0.84 15.63 -1.27
N ILE A 56 1.15 14.83 -2.29
CA ILE A 56 2.52 14.40 -2.59
C ILE A 56 3.37 15.60 -3.00
N ALA A 57 2.88 16.41 -3.94
CA ALA A 57 3.60 17.59 -4.40
C ALA A 57 3.87 18.63 -3.30
N ASP A 58 2.99 18.74 -2.31
CA ASP A 58 3.13 19.65 -1.16
C ASP A 58 3.88 18.99 0.03
N GLY A 59 4.32 17.72 -0.08
CA GLY A 59 5.08 17.00 0.95
C GLY A 59 4.25 16.50 2.13
N HIS A 60 2.95 16.30 1.95
CA HIS A 60 2.05 15.71 2.95
C HIS A 60 1.95 14.19 2.83
N LEU A 61 2.18 13.62 1.65
CA LEU A 61 2.31 12.20 1.36
C LEU A 61 3.61 11.95 0.60
N SER A 62 4.09 10.71 0.61
CA SER A 62 5.17 10.25 -0.27
C SER A 62 4.67 9.36 -1.40
N GLY A 63 3.48 8.77 -1.25
CA GLY A 63 2.84 7.95 -2.26
C GLY A 63 1.40 7.64 -1.89
N TRP A 64 0.61 7.27 -2.90
CA TRP A 64 -0.76 6.82 -2.76
C TRP A 64 -1.10 5.79 -3.82
N SER A 65 -1.81 4.73 -3.42
CA SER A 65 -2.35 3.76 -4.37
C SER A 65 -3.73 3.27 -3.97
N PHE A 66 -4.52 2.93 -4.99
CA PHE A 66 -5.88 2.45 -4.90
C PHE A 66 -6.00 1.10 -5.60
N TRP A 67 -6.46 0.10 -4.87
CA TRP A 67 -6.50 -1.30 -5.26
C TRP A 67 -7.90 -1.85 -5.15
N LYS A 68 -8.30 -2.64 -6.14
CA LYS A 68 -9.53 -3.43 -6.11
C LYS A 68 -9.22 -4.85 -5.63
N VAL A 69 -10.02 -5.35 -4.72
CA VAL A 69 -9.89 -6.72 -4.22
C VAL A 69 -10.56 -7.68 -5.20
N ASN A 70 -9.86 -8.77 -5.53
CA ASN A 70 -10.45 -9.85 -6.31
C ASN A 70 -11.46 -10.60 -5.42
N PRO A 71 -12.72 -10.81 -5.86
CA PRO A 71 -13.74 -11.50 -5.08
C PRO A 71 -13.39 -12.96 -4.74
N ASP A 72 -12.53 -13.61 -5.53
CA ASP A 72 -12.08 -14.99 -5.28
C ASP A 72 -11.00 -15.08 -4.17
N SER A 73 -10.58 -13.94 -3.60
CA SER A 73 -9.61 -13.87 -2.52
C SER A 73 -10.11 -14.58 -1.27
N ASN A 74 -9.17 -15.17 -0.51
CA ASN A 74 -9.45 -15.82 0.77
C ASN A 74 -10.62 -16.84 0.67
N ASP A 75 -10.56 -17.73 -0.32
CA ASP A 75 -11.56 -18.77 -0.60
C ASP A 75 -12.98 -18.20 -0.84
N ASN A 76 -13.10 -17.17 -1.66
CA ASN A 76 -14.31 -16.41 -1.97
C ASN A 76 -14.93 -15.70 -0.75
N ASN A 77 -14.11 -15.34 0.21
CA ASN A 77 -14.53 -14.58 1.39
C ASN A 77 -13.57 -13.42 1.69
N PRO A 78 -13.38 -12.47 0.75
CA PRO A 78 -12.56 -11.28 1.00
C PRO A 78 -13.20 -10.44 2.11
N TRP A 79 -12.34 -9.81 2.95
CA TRP A 79 -12.84 -8.97 4.04
C TRP A 79 -12.96 -7.49 3.68
N ALA A 80 -12.68 -7.13 2.42
CA ALA A 80 -12.85 -5.79 1.87
C ALA A 80 -13.08 -5.85 0.35
N ASP A 81 -13.63 -4.81 -0.23
CA ASP A 81 -13.80 -4.64 -1.69
C ASP A 81 -12.65 -3.86 -2.31
N TYR A 82 -12.07 -2.93 -1.54
CA TYR A 82 -10.96 -2.08 -1.95
C TYR A 82 -9.95 -1.88 -0.83
N LEU A 83 -8.71 -1.56 -1.24
CA LEU A 83 -7.63 -1.17 -0.35
C LEU A 83 -7.04 0.15 -0.84
N LEU A 84 -6.89 1.10 0.08
CA LEU A 84 -6.17 2.36 -0.11
C LEU A 84 -4.87 2.30 0.68
N TYR A 85 -3.78 2.70 0.04
CA TYR A 85 -2.46 2.73 0.64
C TYR A 85 -1.92 4.16 0.60
N ASN A 86 -1.85 4.82 1.75
CA ASN A 86 -1.32 6.17 1.92
C ASN A 86 0.07 6.06 2.52
N GLN A 87 1.11 6.38 1.75
CA GLN A 87 2.51 6.26 2.17
C GLN A 87 3.07 7.58 2.68
N PHE A 88 3.91 7.50 3.69
CA PHE A 88 4.58 8.64 4.34
C PHE A 88 6.06 8.33 4.52
N SER A 89 6.90 9.35 4.40
CA SER A 89 8.35 9.23 4.60
C SER A 89 8.76 9.15 6.08
N SER A 90 7.87 9.54 6.99
CA SER A 90 8.10 9.47 8.43
C SER A 90 6.80 9.39 9.24
N GLU A 91 6.91 8.96 10.49
CA GLU A 91 5.79 8.95 11.43
C GLU A 91 5.27 10.36 11.71
N GLU A 92 6.16 11.37 11.77
CA GLU A 92 5.79 12.77 11.98
C GLU A 92 4.97 13.30 10.80
N GLN A 93 5.37 12.98 9.55
CA GLN A 93 4.60 13.35 8.36
C GLN A 93 3.21 12.72 8.41
N MET A 94 3.12 11.43 8.73
CA MET A 94 1.85 10.70 8.88
C MET A 94 0.97 11.36 9.94
N LYS A 95 1.46 11.55 11.16
CA LYS A 95 0.72 12.19 12.26
C LYS A 95 0.28 13.61 11.91
N SER A 96 1.18 14.41 11.33
CA SER A 96 0.88 15.78 10.91
C SER A 96 -0.21 15.86 9.86
N THR A 97 -0.22 14.94 8.89
CA THR A 97 -1.21 14.92 7.81
C THR A 97 -2.56 14.41 8.30
N LEU A 98 -2.57 13.27 9.02
CA LEU A 98 -3.81 12.65 9.49
C LEU A 98 -4.52 13.46 10.59
N SER A 99 -3.80 14.32 11.31
CA SER A 99 -4.39 15.19 12.34
C SER A 99 -4.96 16.51 11.83
N LYS A 100 -4.94 16.77 10.52
CA LYS A 100 -5.52 18.00 9.94
C LYS A 100 -7.03 18.05 10.20
N PRO A 101 -7.57 19.20 10.63
CA PRO A 101 -9.00 19.34 10.88
C PRO A 101 -9.82 19.32 9.58
N SER A 102 -11.11 19.02 9.70
CA SER A 102 -12.03 18.91 8.55
C SER A 102 -12.05 20.15 7.66
N GLU A 103 -11.97 21.35 8.26
CA GLU A 103 -11.95 22.62 7.54
C GLU A 103 -10.73 22.72 6.62
N TRP A 104 -9.56 22.28 7.11
CA TRP A 104 -8.34 22.23 6.31
C TRP A 104 -8.52 21.30 5.09
N TRP A 105 -9.13 20.12 5.28
CA TRP A 105 -9.39 19.20 4.20
C TRP A 105 -10.32 19.79 3.13
N VAL A 106 -11.41 20.46 3.54
CA VAL A 106 -12.34 21.12 2.61
C VAL A 106 -11.62 22.16 1.76
N GLU A 107 -10.85 23.05 2.38
CA GLU A 107 -10.08 24.08 1.68
C GLU A 107 -9.01 23.46 0.75
N TYR A 108 -8.37 22.39 1.22
CA TYR A 108 -7.32 21.70 0.46
C TYR A 108 -7.87 21.02 -0.79
N VAL A 109 -9.01 20.36 -0.69
CA VAL A 109 -9.72 19.76 -1.83
C VAL A 109 -10.12 20.82 -2.87
N GLU A 110 -10.67 21.97 -2.44
CA GLU A 110 -10.99 23.08 -3.33
C GLU A 110 -9.72 23.58 -4.07
N LYS A 111 -8.60 23.67 -3.36
CA LYS A 111 -7.31 24.10 -3.89
C LYS A 111 -6.73 23.12 -4.90
N ALA A 112 -6.80 21.82 -4.60
CA ALA A 112 -6.31 20.76 -5.48
C ALA A 112 -7.07 20.71 -6.82
N HIS A 113 -8.37 20.94 -6.78
CA HIS A 113 -9.25 20.93 -7.94
C HIS A 113 -9.43 22.28 -8.67
N LYS A 114 -8.76 23.34 -8.19
CA LYS A 114 -8.86 24.66 -8.80
C LYS A 114 -8.46 24.63 -10.28
N GLY A 115 -9.39 24.95 -11.17
CA GLY A 115 -9.19 24.90 -12.63
C GLY A 115 -9.27 23.50 -13.25
N LYS A 116 -9.33 22.43 -12.45
CA LYS A 116 -9.45 21.04 -12.94
C LYS A 116 -10.89 20.52 -12.92
N SER A 117 -11.71 20.93 -11.94
CA SER A 117 -13.07 20.44 -11.75
C SER A 117 -14.09 21.56 -11.57
N LYS A 118 -15.36 21.31 -11.95
CA LYS A 118 -16.46 22.24 -11.69
C LYS A 118 -16.73 22.34 -10.20
N ARG A 119 -17.00 23.56 -9.70
CA ARG A 119 -17.28 23.81 -8.29
C ARG A 119 -18.44 22.98 -7.72
N SER A 120 -19.46 22.69 -8.54
CA SER A 120 -20.57 21.81 -8.16
C SER A 120 -20.13 20.37 -7.88
N LEU A 121 -19.19 19.85 -8.69
CA LEU A 121 -18.63 18.50 -8.51
C LEU A 121 -17.78 18.42 -7.24
N ILE A 122 -16.95 19.45 -6.98
CA ILE A 122 -16.15 19.53 -5.75
C ILE A 122 -17.06 19.49 -4.53
N ARG A 123 -18.10 20.34 -4.48
CA ARG A 123 -19.07 20.36 -3.38
C ARG A 123 -19.81 19.04 -3.21
N LYS A 124 -20.17 18.38 -4.31
CA LYS A 124 -20.79 17.04 -4.29
C LYS A 124 -19.88 16.05 -3.56
N TYR A 125 -18.64 15.87 -4.00
CA TYR A 125 -17.76 14.87 -3.45
C TYR A 125 -17.27 15.19 -2.02
N VAL A 126 -17.07 16.47 -1.69
CA VAL A 126 -16.80 16.87 -0.30
C VAL A 126 -17.98 16.49 0.61
N LYS A 127 -19.22 16.78 0.19
CA LYS A 127 -20.41 16.36 0.96
C LYS A 127 -20.49 14.84 1.10
N GLU A 128 -20.32 14.10 0.01
CA GLU A 128 -20.38 12.63 0.00
C GLU A 128 -19.29 11.99 0.85
N THR A 129 -18.12 12.64 0.98
CA THR A 129 -17.06 12.23 1.93
C THR A 129 -17.50 12.42 3.37
N LEU A 130 -18.05 13.58 3.70
CA LEU A 130 -18.52 13.88 5.05
C LEU A 130 -19.71 13.00 5.48
N ASP A 131 -20.57 12.66 4.52
CA ASP A 131 -21.73 11.78 4.73
C ASP A 131 -21.35 10.28 4.75
N ASN A 132 -20.08 9.94 4.50
CA ASN A 132 -19.60 8.55 4.34
C ASN A 132 -20.46 7.71 3.38
N LYS A 133 -20.85 8.30 2.25
CA LYS A 133 -21.90 7.78 1.35
C LYS A 133 -21.62 6.41 0.77
N TYR A 134 -20.36 6.13 0.47
CA TYR A 134 -19.97 4.94 -0.31
C TYR A 134 -19.52 3.76 0.55
N LYS A 135 -19.10 4.03 1.79
CA LYS A 135 -18.42 3.06 2.64
C LYS A 135 -19.40 2.51 3.69
N GLU A 136 -19.71 1.23 3.59
CA GLU A 136 -20.43 0.50 4.63
C GLU A 136 -19.49 0.22 5.82
N ARG A 137 -18.24 -0.18 5.52
CA ARG A 137 -17.21 -0.44 6.52
C ARG A 137 -15.87 0.16 6.08
N LEU A 138 -15.20 0.78 7.02
CA LEU A 138 -13.82 1.25 6.88
C LEU A 138 -13.01 0.72 8.06
N VAL A 139 -11.92 0.01 7.76
CA VAL A 139 -10.91 -0.39 8.73
C VAL A 139 -9.60 0.29 8.37
N THR A 140 -8.90 0.81 9.36
CA THR A 140 -7.61 1.46 9.15
C THR A 140 -6.51 0.79 9.96
N TYR A 141 -5.33 0.69 9.37
CA TYR A 141 -4.09 0.27 10.04
C TYR A 141 -3.02 1.31 9.78
N ASN A 142 -2.38 1.81 10.83
CA ASN A 142 -1.16 2.59 10.74
C ASN A 142 0.02 1.64 10.93
N ILE A 143 0.89 1.59 9.94
CA ILE A 143 2.00 0.64 9.87
C ILE A 143 3.34 1.35 9.80
N SER A 144 4.38 0.64 10.22
CA SER A 144 5.78 0.94 9.89
C SER A 144 6.36 -0.19 9.06
N ASN A 145 7.07 0.15 8.00
CA ASN A 145 7.81 -0.84 7.23
C ASN A 145 8.99 -1.38 8.06
N VAL A 146 9.12 -2.70 8.12
CA VAL A 146 10.22 -3.41 8.78
C VAL A 146 11.30 -3.76 7.77
N ALA A 147 10.88 -4.26 6.61
CA ALA A 147 11.76 -4.59 5.49
C ALA A 147 11.00 -4.55 4.17
N ALA A 148 11.71 -4.19 3.10
CA ALA A 148 11.17 -4.22 1.76
C ALA A 148 12.28 -4.42 0.72
N PHE A 149 11.90 -4.87 -0.46
CA PHE A 149 12.70 -4.76 -1.67
C PHE A 149 11.81 -4.61 -2.90
N ALA A 150 12.38 -4.04 -3.94
CA ALA A 150 11.81 -4.01 -5.29
C ALA A 150 12.86 -4.53 -6.27
N ASP A 151 12.42 -5.25 -7.29
CA ASP A 151 13.26 -5.57 -8.45
C ASP A 151 13.46 -4.30 -9.28
N ASP A 152 14.66 -4.14 -9.85
CA ASP A 152 15.02 -2.96 -10.65
C ASP A 152 14.14 -2.80 -11.92
N ASN A 153 13.50 -3.88 -12.36
CA ASN A 153 12.59 -3.87 -13.51
C ASN A 153 11.14 -3.61 -13.14
N LEU A 154 10.80 -3.52 -11.87
CA LEU A 154 9.43 -3.24 -11.45
C LEU A 154 9.02 -1.84 -11.91
N GLN A 155 7.98 -1.81 -12.76
CA GLN A 155 7.32 -0.57 -13.16
C GLN A 155 5.86 -0.65 -12.71
N PRO A 156 5.45 0.13 -11.71
CA PRO A 156 4.04 0.18 -11.32
C PRO A 156 3.18 0.57 -12.53
N THR A 157 2.22 -0.27 -12.87
CA THR A 157 1.27 -0.04 -13.96
C THR A 157 -0.13 -0.43 -13.52
N GLN A 158 -1.15 0.28 -14.00
CA GLN A 158 -2.54 -0.12 -13.77
C GLN A 158 -2.77 -1.55 -14.26
N GLY A 159 -3.54 -2.33 -13.51
CA GLY A 159 -3.82 -3.73 -13.77
C GLY A 159 -2.78 -4.71 -13.22
N ILE A 160 -1.65 -4.23 -12.63
CA ILE A 160 -0.74 -5.13 -11.93
C ILE A 160 -1.43 -5.77 -10.73
N ASN A 161 -1.19 -7.05 -10.50
CA ASN A 161 -1.72 -7.75 -9.34
C ASN A 161 -0.70 -7.80 -8.21
N ALA A 162 -1.21 -7.63 -6.99
CA ALA A 162 -0.46 -7.81 -5.75
C ALA A 162 -1.20 -8.77 -4.81
N VAL A 163 -0.51 -9.27 -3.80
CA VAL A 163 -1.11 -10.05 -2.71
C VAL A 163 -0.89 -9.31 -1.40
N TYR A 164 -1.97 -9.11 -0.66
CA TYR A 164 -1.95 -8.55 0.69
C TYR A 164 -2.29 -9.66 1.69
N ILE A 165 -1.43 -9.86 2.69
CA ILE A 165 -1.50 -10.99 3.62
C ILE A 165 -1.53 -10.47 5.05
N GLY A 166 -2.49 -10.94 5.84
CA GLY A 166 -2.57 -10.68 7.28
C GLY A 166 -1.84 -11.75 8.10
N MET A 167 -0.88 -11.34 8.91
CA MET A 167 -0.01 -12.21 9.70
C MET A 167 -0.10 -11.90 11.19
N GLU A 168 -0.01 -12.93 12.03
CA GLU A 168 0.14 -12.81 13.48
C GLU A 168 1.51 -13.31 13.91
N GLN A 169 2.23 -12.50 14.65
CA GLN A 169 3.47 -12.88 15.32
C GLN A 169 3.15 -13.79 16.51
N LEU A 170 3.71 -14.99 16.54
CA LEU A 170 3.57 -15.94 17.65
C LEU A 170 4.72 -15.91 18.65
N ASN A 171 5.91 -15.52 18.21
CA ASN A 171 7.09 -15.42 19.07
C ASN A 171 8.06 -14.32 18.62
N GLU A 172 9.10 -14.07 19.39
CA GLU A 172 10.08 -12.98 19.15
C GLU A 172 10.98 -13.20 17.91
N ASP A 173 11.08 -14.42 17.39
CA ASP A 173 11.90 -14.72 16.22
C ASP A 173 11.21 -14.38 14.90
N TYR A 174 9.90 -14.07 14.89
CA TYR A 174 9.13 -13.87 13.66
C TYR A 174 9.71 -12.78 12.75
N GLU A 175 9.91 -11.57 13.27
CA GLU A 175 10.47 -10.46 12.46
C GLU A 175 11.86 -10.83 11.92
N ARG A 176 12.65 -11.58 12.67
CA ARG A 176 13.97 -12.04 12.25
C ARG A 176 13.88 -13.07 11.13
N PHE A 177 12.97 -14.05 11.22
CA PHE A 177 12.74 -15.00 10.11
C PHE A 177 12.31 -14.30 8.84
N GLU A 178 11.41 -13.30 8.92
CA GLU A 178 10.98 -12.56 7.75
C GLU A 178 12.13 -11.76 7.13
N THR A 179 12.94 -11.07 7.92
CA THR A 179 13.98 -10.16 7.42
C THR A 179 15.29 -10.84 7.03
N GLU A 180 15.71 -11.90 7.73
CA GLU A 180 17.00 -12.56 7.50
C GLU A 180 16.89 -13.80 6.60
N TYR A 181 15.72 -14.47 6.57
CA TYR A 181 15.54 -15.70 5.81
C TYR A 181 14.52 -15.56 4.67
N PHE A 182 13.25 -15.30 4.98
CA PHE A 182 12.20 -15.27 3.95
C PHE A 182 12.39 -14.15 2.94
N GLN A 183 12.84 -12.96 3.34
CA GLN A 183 13.16 -11.88 2.41
C GLN A 183 14.15 -12.33 1.33
N ASN A 184 15.17 -13.13 1.67
CA ASN A 184 16.16 -13.60 0.71
C ASN A 184 15.57 -14.64 -0.26
N LEU A 185 14.69 -15.53 0.21
CA LEU A 185 13.96 -16.46 -0.66
C LEU A 185 13.03 -15.72 -1.62
N HIS A 186 12.37 -14.67 -1.15
CA HIS A 186 11.43 -13.89 -1.96
C HIS A 186 12.11 -13.12 -3.09
N ARG A 187 13.38 -12.70 -2.94
CA ARG A 187 14.14 -12.01 -4.00
C ARG A 187 14.26 -12.81 -5.30
N GLY A 188 14.14 -14.13 -5.26
CA GLY A 188 14.19 -15.01 -6.43
C GLY A 188 12.86 -15.13 -7.18
N ASN A 189 11.73 -14.75 -6.57
CA ASN A 189 10.39 -15.02 -7.11
C ASN A 189 9.38 -13.88 -6.98
N LYS A 190 9.75 -12.77 -6.37
CA LYS A 190 8.92 -11.57 -6.22
C LYS A 190 9.56 -10.38 -6.93
N MET A 191 8.75 -9.59 -7.62
CA MET A 191 9.15 -8.28 -8.15
C MET A 191 9.12 -7.21 -7.04
N TYR A 192 8.22 -7.36 -6.08
CA TYR A 192 8.10 -6.51 -4.90
C TYR A 192 7.71 -7.34 -3.71
N TRP A 193 8.28 -7.01 -2.57
CA TRP A 193 7.88 -7.57 -1.28
C TRP A 193 8.13 -6.52 -0.19
N GLU A 194 7.16 -6.37 0.69
CA GLU A 194 7.30 -5.58 1.91
C GLU A 194 6.68 -6.32 3.09
N PHE A 195 7.30 -6.14 4.22
CA PHE A 195 6.90 -6.65 5.51
C PHE A 195 6.71 -5.49 6.48
N ASN A 196 5.52 -5.37 7.03
CA ASN A 196 5.11 -4.23 7.82
C ASN A 196 4.57 -4.66 9.18
N LYS A 197 4.90 -3.87 10.21
CA LYS A 197 4.36 -3.97 11.56
C LYS A 197 3.17 -3.04 11.72
N ILE A 198 2.07 -3.54 12.30
CA ILE A 198 0.90 -2.74 12.63
C ILE A 198 1.14 -2.06 13.99
N ASN A 199 1.23 -0.73 13.98
CA ASN A 199 1.47 0.07 15.18
C ASN A 199 0.17 0.50 15.84
N ASP A 200 -0.86 0.79 15.03
CA ASP A 200 -2.17 1.25 15.49
C ASP A 200 -3.26 0.83 14.49
N ARG A 201 -4.51 0.77 14.95
CA ARG A 201 -5.64 0.34 14.14
C ARG A 201 -6.95 0.87 14.66
N SER A 202 -7.95 0.96 13.79
CA SER A 202 -9.33 1.28 14.19
C SER A 202 -9.93 0.19 15.10
N ASP A 203 -10.91 0.57 15.91
CA ASP A 203 -11.53 -0.33 16.91
C ASP A 203 -12.20 -1.56 16.29
N ASN A 204 -12.73 -1.43 15.09
CA ASN A 204 -13.39 -2.49 14.33
C ASN A 204 -12.43 -3.38 13.53
N ALA A 205 -11.11 -3.17 13.64
CA ALA A 205 -10.10 -3.99 12.98
C ALA A 205 -9.98 -5.37 13.65
N TYR A 206 -9.60 -6.37 12.84
CA TYR A 206 -9.32 -7.72 13.34
C TYR A 206 -8.03 -7.70 14.17
N LYS A 207 -8.18 -8.01 15.46
CA LYS A 207 -7.13 -7.79 16.47
C LYS A 207 -5.92 -8.75 16.38
N PRO A 208 -6.08 -10.04 16.02
CA PRO A 208 -4.96 -10.98 15.98
C PRO A 208 -3.86 -10.62 14.98
N VAL A 209 -4.19 -9.99 13.83
CA VAL A 209 -3.19 -9.60 12.86
C VAL A 209 -2.26 -8.52 13.45
N THR A 210 -0.97 -8.81 13.54
CA THR A 210 0.07 -7.91 14.08
C THR A 210 0.97 -7.32 13.00
N HIS A 211 1.02 -8.00 11.85
CA HIS A 211 1.84 -7.64 10.69
C HIS A 211 1.05 -7.85 9.41
N ASN A 212 1.50 -7.20 8.34
CA ASN A 212 1.05 -7.53 6.99
C ASN A 212 2.24 -7.65 6.04
N ILE A 213 2.02 -8.42 4.98
CA ILE A 213 2.93 -8.54 3.85
C ILE A 213 2.18 -8.04 2.62
N PHE A 214 2.85 -7.27 1.79
CA PHE A 214 2.37 -6.87 0.49
C PHE A 214 3.40 -7.30 -0.56
N GLU A 215 2.96 -8.01 -1.59
CA GLU A 215 3.89 -8.59 -2.56
C GLU A 215 3.35 -8.59 -3.99
N VAL A 216 4.28 -8.44 -4.95
CA VAL A 216 4.03 -8.60 -6.39
C VAL A 216 4.89 -9.76 -6.88
N ASN A 217 4.25 -10.79 -7.43
CA ASN A 217 4.94 -11.97 -7.93
C ASN A 217 5.62 -11.72 -9.28
N MET A 218 6.73 -12.41 -9.55
CA MET A 218 7.28 -12.51 -10.89
C MET A 218 6.40 -13.40 -11.77
N GLU A 219 6.26 -13.06 -13.04
CA GLU A 219 5.69 -13.97 -14.02
C GLU A 219 6.59 -15.22 -14.13
N ASN A 220 6.00 -16.41 -13.99
CA ASN A 220 6.71 -17.69 -14.06
C ASN A 220 7.63 -18.05 -12.88
N SER A 221 7.38 -17.55 -11.68
CA SER A 221 8.09 -17.93 -10.45
C SER A 221 7.69 -19.33 -9.94
N GLY A 222 7.85 -20.36 -10.71
CA GLY A 222 7.41 -21.72 -10.39
C GLY A 222 8.44 -22.79 -10.72
N GLN A 223 9.74 -22.56 -10.47
CA GLN A 223 10.71 -23.66 -10.53
C GLN A 223 10.87 -24.24 -9.13
N ASP A 224 10.56 -25.54 -9.00
CA ASP A 224 10.90 -26.34 -7.84
C ASP A 224 12.43 -26.44 -7.76
N GLU A 225 13.06 -25.59 -6.95
CA GLU A 225 14.45 -25.80 -6.56
C GLU A 225 14.51 -26.88 -5.48
N GLU A 226 15.49 -27.80 -5.58
CA GLU A 226 15.78 -28.75 -4.50
C GLU A 226 16.13 -27.97 -3.23
N THR A 227 15.26 -28.05 -2.21
CA THR A 227 15.48 -27.41 -0.92
C THR A 227 16.53 -28.17 -0.12
N SER A 228 17.50 -27.48 0.45
CA SER A 228 18.46 -28.07 1.37
C SER A 228 17.80 -28.44 2.72
N PHE A 229 18.40 -29.37 3.46
CA PHE A 229 17.94 -29.68 4.83
C PHE A 229 17.87 -28.42 5.73
N VAL A 230 18.79 -27.47 5.54
CA VAL A 230 18.80 -26.21 6.29
C VAL A 230 17.57 -25.39 5.92
N ASP A 231 17.22 -25.29 4.64
CA ASP A 231 16.04 -24.56 4.16
C ASP A 231 14.75 -25.19 4.68
N GLU A 232 14.66 -26.53 4.69
CA GLU A 232 13.51 -27.23 5.27
C GLU A 232 13.35 -26.90 6.77
N MET A 233 14.44 -26.92 7.53
CA MET A 233 14.41 -26.60 8.96
C MET A 233 14.07 -25.14 9.21
N MET A 234 14.70 -24.21 8.48
CA MET A 234 14.42 -22.76 8.58
C MET A 234 12.98 -22.44 8.19
N GLY A 235 12.48 -23.05 7.10
CA GLY A 235 11.08 -22.92 6.71
C GLY A 235 10.14 -23.43 7.80
N LYS A 236 10.41 -24.60 8.38
CA LYS A 236 9.58 -25.18 9.45
C LYS A 236 9.52 -24.28 10.70
N TYR A 237 10.65 -23.80 11.17
CA TYR A 237 10.70 -22.94 12.37
C TYR A 237 10.16 -21.54 12.07
N GLY A 238 10.44 -20.99 10.90
CA GLY A 238 9.90 -19.70 10.48
C GLY A 238 8.38 -19.73 10.35
N VAL A 239 7.81 -20.78 9.74
CA VAL A 239 6.35 -20.95 9.68
C VAL A 239 5.75 -21.10 11.08
N ALA A 240 6.43 -21.80 12.02
CA ALA A 240 5.97 -21.93 13.40
C ALA A 240 6.05 -20.62 14.21
N SER A 241 6.72 -19.59 13.72
CA SER A 241 6.82 -18.28 14.36
C SER A 241 5.63 -17.35 14.11
N ARG A 242 4.71 -17.75 13.20
CA ARG A 242 3.60 -16.91 12.73
C ARG A 242 2.32 -17.71 12.46
N THR A 243 1.20 -17.00 12.41
CA THR A 243 -0.08 -17.51 11.87
C THR A 243 -0.51 -16.64 10.70
N LEU A 244 -0.85 -17.28 9.58
CA LEU A 244 -1.52 -16.62 8.46
C LEU A 244 -3.02 -16.55 8.74
N HIS A 245 -3.60 -15.35 8.76
CA HIS A 245 -5.03 -15.12 9.00
C HIS A 245 -5.86 -14.99 7.73
N GLY A 246 -5.22 -14.79 6.60
CA GLY A 246 -5.88 -14.68 5.31
C GLY A 246 -5.07 -13.84 4.33
N TRP A 247 -5.56 -13.78 3.09
CA TRP A 247 -4.90 -13.07 1.99
C TRP A 247 -5.94 -12.49 1.02
N MET A 248 -5.58 -11.42 0.36
CA MET A 248 -6.37 -10.81 -0.73
C MET A 248 -5.49 -10.60 -1.95
N VAL A 249 -5.99 -10.98 -3.12
CA VAL A 249 -5.40 -10.57 -4.40
C VAL A 249 -5.97 -9.20 -4.75
N LEU A 250 -5.10 -8.29 -5.10
CA LEU A 250 -5.39 -6.89 -5.38
C LEU A 250 -5.04 -6.58 -6.83
N GLU A 251 -5.85 -5.78 -7.51
CA GLU A 251 -5.56 -5.20 -8.82
C GLU A 251 -5.36 -3.69 -8.66
N LEU A 252 -4.23 -3.16 -9.14
CA LEU A 252 -3.92 -1.73 -9.09
C LEU A 252 -4.81 -0.93 -10.05
N ILE A 253 -5.66 -0.06 -9.50
CA ILE A 253 -6.56 0.80 -10.28
C ILE A 253 -5.93 2.16 -10.55
N GLU A 254 -5.31 2.77 -9.55
CA GLU A 254 -4.73 4.11 -9.65
C GLU A 254 -3.58 4.26 -8.66
N PHE A 255 -2.58 5.09 -8.99
CA PHE A 255 -1.47 5.39 -8.08
C PHE A 255 -0.87 6.77 -8.36
N LYS A 256 -0.18 7.33 -7.36
CA LYS A 256 0.60 8.59 -7.41
C LYS A 256 1.87 8.44 -6.58
N PHE A 257 3.01 8.91 -7.12
CA PHE A 257 4.30 8.97 -6.43
C PHE A 257 5.00 10.29 -6.71
#